data_653482571fad472828c1a2d0f7cf0d1e
#
_entry.id   653482571fad472828c1a2d0f7cf0d1e
#
_cell.length_a   1.000
_cell.length_b   1.000
_cell.length_c   1.000
_cell.angle_alpha   90.00
_cell.angle_beta   90.00
_cell.angle_gamma   90.00
#
_symmetry.space_group_name_H-M   'P 1'
#
loop_
_entity.id
_entity.type
_entity.pdbx_description
1 polymer ?
#
loop_
_entity_poly.entity_id
_entity_poly.type
_entity_poly.pdbx_seq_one_letter_code
_entity_poly.pdbx_strand_id
1 'polypeptide(L)'
;MVYNRTMKNKNLVYQILILFVLVSVVTNTVCLLIRNSVIGQEKLKAEYAVNSTIDRVEVQLEAYIQKVNFLKKTIEAGIDLDDAYFKSIASRLYSEDSAIQAIELAPNGIVKKMYPIEGNEQAYGINLLTDHTRKFAANSAKSTSKYTMEGPYDLKQGGKGALLYDPIYVNDEFWGFSILVIDWDEFLTEIHLDELEKASYDFVIWKEDHFSKDKIIISKSSKSMDSDTLLVKCALPNNNWNFEIIPKNGWINKYEMMSLVVASIMIDFLVTAAIAQLEIRHRKDLEYASQIEKQAQEAKEASAAKSRFLFSMSHDIRTPMNAIMGYTELMEKNIGNAEKEKDYLSKIRSSSKFLLDLINSILE
;
A
#
# COMPACT_ATOMS: atom_id res chain seq x y z
N MET A 1 -36.50 -21.98 -32.61
CA MET A 1 -36.46 -20.71 -31.82
C MET A 1 -35.91 -20.85 -30.42
N VAL A 2 -36.22 -21.91 -29.64
CA VAL A 2 -35.72 -22.14 -28.26
C VAL A 2 -34.21 -22.38 -28.21
N TYR A 3 -33.60 -23.10 -29.15
CA TYR A 3 -32.15 -23.40 -29.19
C TYR A 3 -31.26 -22.16 -29.37
N ASN A 4 -31.68 -21.18 -30.17
CA ASN A 4 -30.96 -19.94 -30.38
C ASN A 4 -31.01 -19.04 -29.13
N ARG A 5 -32.04 -19.08 -28.33
CA ARG A 5 -32.21 -18.31 -27.10
C ARG A 5 -31.32 -18.83 -25.98
N THR A 6 -31.15 -20.14 -25.87
CA THR A 6 -30.23 -20.78 -24.89
C THR A 6 -28.76 -20.54 -25.22
N MET A 7 -28.35 -20.51 -26.47
CA MET A 7 -26.98 -20.18 -26.91
C MET A 7 -26.66 -18.69 -26.64
N LYS A 8 -27.60 -17.79 -26.90
CA LYS A 8 -27.43 -16.35 -26.63
C LYS A 8 -27.30 -16.03 -25.14
N ASN A 9 -28.00 -16.76 -24.28
CA ASN A 9 -27.87 -16.62 -22.82
C ASN A 9 -26.54 -17.20 -22.28
N LYS A 10 -26.05 -18.32 -22.82
CA LYS A 10 -24.74 -18.85 -22.45
C LYS A 10 -23.61 -17.88 -22.75
N ASN A 11 -23.60 -17.25 -23.93
CA ASN A 11 -22.60 -16.27 -24.30
C ASN A 11 -22.64 -15.03 -23.38
N LEU A 12 -23.82 -14.60 -22.94
CA LEU A 12 -23.95 -13.50 -21.98
C LEU A 12 -23.35 -13.83 -20.62
N VAL A 13 -23.60 -15.05 -20.11
CA VAL A 13 -23.02 -15.52 -18.84
C VAL A 13 -21.50 -15.57 -18.92
N TYR A 14 -20.92 -16.08 -20.01
CA TYR A 14 -19.48 -16.06 -20.22
C TYR A 14 -18.88 -14.65 -20.28
N GLN A 15 -19.55 -13.73 -20.95
CA GLN A 15 -19.12 -12.30 -21.02
C GLN A 15 -19.10 -11.66 -19.62
N ILE A 16 -20.16 -11.87 -18.81
CA ILE A 16 -20.23 -11.38 -17.44
C ILE A 16 -19.13 -11.98 -16.57
N LEU A 17 -18.83 -13.27 -16.74
CA LEU A 17 -17.80 -13.98 -15.97
C LEU A 17 -16.39 -13.46 -16.32
N ILE A 18 -16.11 -13.27 -17.60
CA ILE A 18 -14.85 -12.66 -18.07
C ILE A 18 -14.69 -11.25 -17.50
N LEU A 19 -15.77 -10.46 -17.55
CA LEU A 19 -15.78 -9.11 -17.01
C LEU A 19 -15.50 -9.11 -15.50
N PHE A 20 -16.15 -10.00 -14.75
CA PHE A 20 -15.89 -10.14 -13.31
C PHE A 20 -14.42 -10.44 -13.03
N VAL A 21 -13.81 -11.37 -13.76
CA VAL A 21 -12.38 -11.71 -13.61
C VAL A 21 -11.50 -10.50 -13.93
N LEU A 22 -11.80 -9.75 -14.99
CA LEU A 22 -11.03 -8.54 -15.34
C LEU A 22 -11.13 -7.45 -14.25
N VAL A 23 -12.33 -7.18 -13.75
CA VAL A 23 -12.54 -6.23 -12.65
C VAL A 23 -11.79 -6.69 -11.40
N SER A 24 -11.90 -7.98 -11.03
CA SER A 24 -11.20 -8.56 -9.89
C SER A 24 -9.68 -8.47 -10.01
N VAL A 25 -9.11 -8.63 -11.18
CA VAL A 25 -7.65 -8.44 -11.39
C VAL A 25 -7.26 -6.99 -11.14
N VAL A 26 -8.04 -6.04 -11.64
CA VAL A 26 -7.75 -4.61 -11.44
C VAL A 26 -7.87 -4.22 -9.96
N THR A 27 -8.96 -4.59 -9.29
CA THR A 27 -9.19 -4.26 -7.87
C THR A 27 -8.15 -4.91 -6.96
N ASN A 28 -7.79 -6.18 -7.19
CA ASN A 28 -6.72 -6.84 -6.44
C ASN A 28 -5.35 -6.17 -6.68
N THR A 29 -5.05 -5.74 -7.90
CA THR A 29 -3.81 -4.99 -8.18
C THR A 29 -3.77 -3.68 -7.40
N VAL A 30 -4.87 -2.94 -7.39
CA VAL A 30 -4.99 -1.69 -6.59
C VAL A 30 -4.83 -1.97 -5.09
N CYS A 31 -5.47 -3.02 -4.57
CA CYS A 31 -5.31 -3.43 -3.17
C CYS A 31 -3.86 -3.77 -2.81
N LEU A 32 -3.14 -4.47 -3.69
CA LEU A 32 -1.71 -4.76 -3.49
C LEU A 32 -0.86 -3.48 -3.47
N LEU A 33 -1.15 -2.51 -4.34
CA LEU A 33 -0.44 -1.23 -4.36
C LEU A 33 -0.70 -0.43 -3.07
N ILE A 34 -1.95 -0.37 -2.61
CA ILE A 34 -2.32 0.29 -1.34
C ILE A 34 -1.59 -0.41 -0.17
N ARG A 35 -1.65 -1.74 -0.10
CA ARG A 35 -0.95 -2.52 0.92
C ARG A 35 0.55 -2.19 0.96
N ASN A 36 1.23 -2.21 -0.18
CA ASN A 36 2.66 -1.93 -0.25
C ASN A 36 2.99 -0.48 0.14
N SER A 37 2.12 0.47 -0.22
CA SER A 37 2.25 1.87 0.19
C SER A 37 2.12 2.02 1.71
N VAL A 38 1.14 1.37 2.34
CA VAL A 38 0.95 1.40 3.81
C VAL A 38 2.16 0.78 4.52
N ILE A 39 2.64 -0.40 4.06
CA ILE A 39 3.84 -1.02 4.62
C ILE A 39 5.06 -0.09 4.49
N GLY A 40 5.23 0.54 3.33
CA GLY A 40 6.34 1.48 3.11
C GLY A 40 6.30 2.67 4.07
N GLN A 41 5.13 3.25 4.31
CA GLN A 41 4.96 4.34 5.27
C GLN A 41 5.23 3.91 6.71
N GLU A 42 4.77 2.72 7.12
CA GLU A 42 5.04 2.20 8.46
C GLU A 42 6.53 1.85 8.66
N LYS A 43 7.20 1.30 7.65
CA LYS A 43 8.65 1.08 7.68
C LYS A 43 9.43 2.39 7.81
N LEU A 44 9.01 3.44 7.10
CA LEU A 44 9.62 4.76 7.22
C LEU A 44 9.44 5.36 8.62
N LYS A 45 8.25 5.26 9.22
CA LYS A 45 8.01 5.71 10.61
C LYS A 45 8.89 4.95 11.61
N ALA A 46 9.00 3.63 11.45
CA ALA A 46 9.85 2.80 12.29
C ALA A 46 11.34 3.20 12.15
N GLU A 47 11.79 3.47 10.93
CA GLU A 47 13.15 3.94 10.66
C GLU A 47 13.43 5.29 11.34
N TYR A 48 12.50 6.24 11.29
CA TYR A 48 12.63 7.51 12.02
C TYR A 48 12.71 7.30 13.53
N ALA A 49 11.90 6.41 14.10
CA ALA A 49 11.93 6.12 15.54
C ALA A 49 13.29 5.53 15.96
N VAL A 50 13.84 4.60 15.17
CA VAL A 50 15.16 4.02 15.41
C VAL A 50 16.25 5.08 15.25
N ASN A 51 16.25 5.86 14.17
CA ASN A 51 17.26 6.88 13.94
C ASN A 51 17.27 7.92 15.06
N SER A 52 16.10 8.33 15.58
CA SER A 52 16.04 9.19 16.76
C SER A 52 16.68 8.56 18.00
N THR A 53 16.61 7.24 18.15
CA THR A 53 17.29 6.52 19.25
C THR A 53 18.80 6.43 18.97
N ILE A 54 19.21 6.20 17.75
CA ILE A 54 20.62 6.19 17.33
C ILE A 54 21.25 7.57 17.60
N ASP A 55 20.57 8.65 17.24
CA ASP A 55 21.04 10.02 17.51
C ASP A 55 21.26 10.25 19.01
N ARG A 56 20.37 9.73 19.88
CA ARG A 56 20.55 9.79 21.34
C ARG A 56 21.75 8.98 21.82
N VAL A 57 21.96 7.79 21.24
CA VAL A 57 23.16 6.97 21.53
C VAL A 57 24.43 7.76 21.18
N GLU A 58 24.49 8.35 20.00
CA GLU A 58 25.67 9.11 19.53
C GLU A 58 25.90 10.34 20.40
N VAL A 59 24.88 11.10 20.70
CA VAL A 59 24.97 12.29 21.58
C VAL A 59 25.44 11.92 22.99
N GLN A 60 24.92 10.82 23.56
CA GLN A 60 25.32 10.39 24.88
C GLN A 60 26.78 9.87 24.93
N LEU A 61 27.18 9.12 23.92
CA LEU A 61 28.58 8.68 23.79
C LEU A 61 29.55 9.88 23.64
N GLU A 62 29.19 10.87 22.83
CA GLU A 62 29.98 12.08 22.71
C GLU A 62 30.07 12.83 24.05
N ALA A 63 28.99 12.90 24.81
CA ALA A 63 29.01 13.51 26.16
C ALA A 63 29.97 12.77 27.10
N TYR A 64 29.99 11.43 27.06
CA TYR A 64 30.93 10.64 27.86
C TYR A 64 32.38 10.85 27.45
N ILE A 65 32.65 10.92 26.15
CA ILE A 65 34.01 11.20 25.65
C ILE A 65 34.48 12.57 26.09
N GLN A 66 33.63 13.59 26.03
CA GLN A 66 33.94 14.94 26.49
C GLN A 66 34.38 14.96 27.97
N LYS A 67 33.77 14.14 28.82
CA LYS A 67 34.12 14.02 30.22
C LYS A 67 35.55 13.46 30.43
N VAL A 68 35.88 12.35 29.73
CA VAL A 68 37.23 11.77 29.85
C VAL A 68 38.30 12.51 29.08
N ASN A 69 37.95 13.28 28.07
CA ASN A 69 38.89 14.09 27.28
C ASN A 69 39.60 15.16 28.10
N PHE A 70 39.01 15.62 29.21
CA PHE A 70 39.68 16.51 30.12
C PHE A 70 40.89 15.86 30.76
N LEU A 71 40.79 14.61 31.24
CA LEU A 71 41.87 13.84 31.78
C LEU A 71 42.95 13.58 30.72
N LYS A 72 42.57 13.22 29.54
CA LYS A 72 43.46 13.00 28.39
C LYS A 72 44.28 14.29 28.10
N LYS A 73 43.64 15.43 27.90
CA LYS A 73 44.29 16.68 27.60
C LYS A 73 45.24 17.13 28.72
N THR A 74 44.90 16.88 29.98
CA THR A 74 45.75 17.15 31.11
C THR A 74 47.04 16.36 31.05
N ILE A 75 46.97 15.09 30.72
CA ILE A 75 48.14 14.20 30.56
C ILE A 75 48.95 14.59 29.31
N GLU A 76 48.30 14.88 28.19
CA GLU A 76 48.93 15.29 26.94
C GLU A 76 49.69 16.64 27.10
N ALA A 77 49.21 17.52 27.97
CA ALA A 77 49.90 18.74 28.35
C ALA A 77 51.10 18.55 29.29
N GLY A 78 51.42 17.30 29.64
CA GLY A 78 52.56 17.01 30.53
C GLY A 78 52.28 17.28 32.01
N ILE A 79 51.06 17.48 32.41
CA ILE A 79 50.67 17.68 33.80
C ILE A 79 50.56 16.33 34.47
N ASP A 80 51.31 16.12 35.52
CA ASP A 80 51.22 14.89 36.32
C ASP A 80 49.94 14.88 37.13
N LEU A 81 49.12 13.85 36.90
CA LEU A 81 47.92 13.60 37.65
C LEU A 81 48.30 12.73 38.89
N ASP A 82 48.78 13.36 39.93
CA ASP A 82 48.94 12.68 41.21
C ASP A 82 47.60 12.13 41.73
N ASP A 83 47.63 11.31 42.80
CA ASP A 83 46.43 10.66 43.29
C ASP A 83 45.36 11.65 43.83
N ALA A 84 45.80 12.74 44.43
CA ALA A 84 44.90 13.77 44.98
C ALA A 84 44.23 14.56 43.87
N TYR A 85 44.97 14.95 42.84
CA TYR A 85 44.46 15.71 41.71
C TYR A 85 43.53 14.85 40.82
N PHE A 86 43.96 13.59 40.54
CA PHE A 86 43.08 12.64 39.84
C PHE A 86 41.75 12.44 40.60
N LYS A 87 41.81 12.17 41.93
CA LYS A 87 40.59 11.98 42.73
C LYS A 87 39.70 13.19 42.72
N SER A 88 40.27 14.40 42.77
CA SER A 88 39.49 15.66 42.71
C SER A 88 38.67 15.78 41.41
N ILE A 89 39.33 15.51 40.27
CA ILE A 89 38.66 15.57 38.96
C ILE A 89 37.63 14.45 38.79
N ALA A 90 38.06 13.21 39.05
CA ALA A 90 37.23 12.03 38.86
C ALA A 90 36.01 12.04 39.78
N SER A 91 36.13 12.52 41.03
CA SER A 91 34.97 12.65 41.91
C SER A 91 33.91 13.65 41.42
N ARG A 92 34.35 14.73 40.78
CA ARG A 92 33.45 15.68 40.18
C ARG A 92 32.72 15.09 38.97
N LEU A 93 33.46 14.50 38.03
CA LEU A 93 32.86 13.89 36.84
C LEU A 93 31.90 12.74 37.22
N TYR A 94 32.23 11.95 38.22
CA TYR A 94 31.40 10.88 38.77
C TYR A 94 30.10 11.40 39.37
N SER A 95 30.13 12.53 40.11
CA SER A 95 28.96 13.10 40.74
C SER A 95 27.98 13.79 39.78
N GLU A 96 28.45 14.10 38.58
CA GLU A 96 27.63 14.81 37.56
C GLU A 96 26.74 13.85 36.73
N ASP A 97 26.88 12.54 36.85
CA ASP A 97 26.21 11.59 35.96
C ASP A 97 26.03 10.20 36.63
N SER A 98 24.79 9.78 36.77
CA SER A 98 24.43 8.54 37.47
C SER A 98 24.84 7.29 36.70
N ALA A 99 25.01 7.36 35.38
CA ALA A 99 25.44 6.21 34.57
C ALA A 99 26.97 5.97 34.66
N ILE A 100 27.74 6.93 35.21
CA ILE A 100 29.16 6.73 35.41
C ILE A 100 29.41 5.88 36.64
N GLN A 101 29.84 4.65 36.45
CA GLN A 101 30.17 3.73 37.56
C GLN A 101 31.60 3.89 38.06
N ALA A 102 32.56 4.16 37.16
CA ALA A 102 33.93 4.45 37.52
C ALA A 102 34.66 5.24 36.42
N ILE A 103 35.70 5.94 36.84
CA ILE A 103 36.66 6.62 35.97
C ILE A 103 38.04 6.00 36.27
N GLU A 104 38.74 5.57 35.24
CA GLU A 104 40.01 4.86 35.39
C GLU A 104 41.11 5.49 34.51
N LEU A 105 42.37 5.40 34.95
CA LEU A 105 43.52 5.68 34.12
C LEU A 105 44.43 4.43 34.07
N ALA A 106 44.83 4.10 32.85
CA ALA A 106 45.61 2.92 32.56
C ALA A 106 46.94 3.27 31.82
N PRO A 107 47.95 3.80 32.49
CA PRO A 107 49.26 4.02 31.87
C PRO A 107 49.83 2.69 31.36
N ASN A 108 50.35 2.71 30.12
CA ASN A 108 50.84 1.51 29.39
C ASN A 108 49.76 0.39 29.25
N GLY A 109 48.46 0.76 29.34
CA GLY A 109 47.35 -0.17 29.28
C GLY A 109 47.10 -0.93 30.59
N ILE A 110 47.74 -0.61 31.69
CA ILE A 110 47.51 -1.23 33.00
C ILE A 110 46.75 -0.27 33.90
N VAL A 111 45.63 -0.69 34.43
CA VAL A 111 44.79 0.14 35.34
C VAL A 111 45.56 0.43 36.64
N LYS A 112 45.86 1.72 36.87
CA LYS A 112 46.63 2.20 38.02
C LYS A 112 45.87 3.18 38.91
N LYS A 113 44.93 3.91 38.35
CA LYS A 113 44.10 4.87 39.10
C LYS A 113 42.64 4.64 38.78
N MET A 114 41.77 4.76 39.78
CA MET A 114 40.32 4.64 39.60
C MET A 114 39.57 5.44 40.67
N TYR A 115 38.37 5.85 40.30
CA TYR A 115 37.45 6.49 41.23
C TYR A 115 36.00 6.11 40.88
N PRO A 116 35.14 5.72 41.84
CA PRO A 116 35.51 5.38 43.21
C PRO A 116 36.34 4.08 43.26
N ILE A 117 37.17 3.92 44.31
CA ILE A 117 37.92 2.69 44.51
C ILE A 117 36.97 1.62 45.05
N GLU A 118 36.12 1.99 46.00
CA GLU A 118 35.15 1.09 46.64
C GLU A 118 34.23 0.48 45.57
N GLY A 119 34.20 -0.86 45.54
CA GLY A 119 33.45 -1.64 44.56
C GLY A 119 34.16 -1.89 43.22
N ASN A 120 35.30 -1.19 42.96
CA ASN A 120 36.05 -1.32 41.69
C ASN A 120 37.47 -1.90 41.88
N GLU A 121 37.81 -2.34 43.09
CA GLU A 121 39.17 -2.79 43.46
C GLU A 121 39.74 -3.88 42.54
N GLN A 122 38.84 -4.73 42.01
CA GLN A 122 39.23 -5.86 41.14
C GLN A 122 39.74 -5.41 39.76
N ALA A 123 39.50 -4.17 39.36
CA ALA A 123 39.99 -3.60 38.11
C ALA A 123 41.49 -3.20 38.24
N TYR A 124 41.94 -2.93 39.45
CA TYR A 124 43.35 -2.50 39.69
C TYR A 124 44.37 -3.53 39.20
N GLY A 125 45.34 -3.10 38.42
CA GLY A 125 46.41 -3.95 37.89
C GLY A 125 46.03 -4.78 36.67
N ILE A 126 44.77 -4.72 36.16
CA ILE A 126 44.41 -5.40 34.92
C ILE A 126 45.19 -4.77 33.76
N ASN A 127 45.84 -5.62 32.97
CA ASN A 127 46.44 -5.22 31.71
C ASN A 127 45.39 -5.35 30.58
N LEU A 128 44.84 -4.24 30.14
CA LEU A 128 43.77 -4.14 29.14
C LEU A 128 44.19 -4.64 27.76
N LEU A 129 45.51 -4.53 27.42
CA LEU A 129 46.02 -4.94 26.12
C LEU A 129 46.13 -6.45 25.97
N THR A 130 46.14 -7.17 27.10
CA THR A 130 46.31 -8.66 27.12
C THR A 130 45.14 -9.38 27.76
N ASP A 131 44.28 -8.68 28.48
CA ASP A 131 43.07 -9.26 29.10
C ASP A 131 42.17 -9.93 28.08
N HIS A 132 41.68 -11.11 28.42
CA HIS A 132 40.93 -11.95 27.47
C HIS A 132 39.67 -11.24 26.91
N THR A 133 38.94 -10.49 27.72
CA THR A 133 37.68 -9.85 27.35
C THR A 133 37.88 -8.44 26.82
N ARG A 134 38.92 -7.72 27.26
CA ARG A 134 39.11 -6.29 27.01
C ARG A 134 40.13 -5.98 25.91
N LYS A 135 41.00 -6.92 25.58
CA LYS A 135 42.13 -6.70 24.65
C LYS A 135 41.73 -6.22 23.26
N PHE A 136 40.56 -6.64 22.75
CA PHE A 136 40.16 -6.29 21.40
C PHE A 136 39.86 -4.80 21.31
N ALA A 137 38.97 -4.27 22.17
CA ALA A 137 38.59 -2.87 22.19
C ALA A 137 39.78 -1.98 22.53
N ALA A 138 40.58 -2.35 23.55
CA ALA A 138 41.79 -1.60 23.94
C ALA A 138 42.84 -1.53 22.82
N ASN A 139 43.14 -2.64 22.13
CA ASN A 139 44.09 -2.62 21.01
C ASN A 139 43.52 -1.90 19.79
N SER A 140 42.19 -1.98 19.54
CA SER A 140 41.53 -1.21 18.49
C SER A 140 41.66 0.29 18.77
N ALA A 141 41.38 0.74 20.00
CA ALA A 141 41.53 2.14 20.39
C ALA A 141 42.98 2.62 20.19
N LYS A 142 43.95 1.82 20.67
CA LYS A 142 45.38 2.10 20.52
C LYS A 142 45.78 2.20 19.04
N SER A 143 45.36 1.29 18.17
CA SER A 143 45.80 1.25 16.77
C SER A 143 45.15 2.31 15.90
N THR A 144 43.93 2.68 16.21
CA THR A 144 43.17 3.66 15.43
C THR A 144 43.29 5.09 15.95
N SER A 145 43.85 5.26 17.17
CA SER A 145 43.88 6.54 17.91
C SER A 145 42.48 7.15 18.12
N LYS A 146 41.44 6.31 18.05
CA LYS A 146 40.03 6.68 18.27
C LYS A 146 39.54 5.96 19.52
N TYR A 147 38.56 6.56 20.19
CA TYR A 147 37.91 5.87 21.28
C TYR A 147 37.21 4.60 20.80
N THR A 148 37.04 3.64 21.67
CA THR A 148 36.23 2.45 21.45
C THR A 148 35.31 2.23 22.65
N MET A 149 34.18 1.58 22.40
CA MET A 149 33.24 1.17 23.44
C MET A 149 33.05 -0.34 23.36
N GLU A 150 33.16 -1.01 24.46
CA GLU A 150 32.94 -2.47 24.55
C GLU A 150 32.06 -2.81 25.75
N GLY A 151 31.18 -3.77 25.58
CA GLY A 151 30.16 -4.18 26.55
C GLY A 151 28.88 -4.61 25.87
N PRO A 152 27.79 -4.91 26.63
CA PRO A 152 27.82 -5.00 28.09
C PRO A 152 28.59 -6.21 28.58
N TYR A 153 29.33 -6.02 29.65
CA TYR A 153 30.01 -7.09 30.40
C TYR A 153 29.29 -7.32 31.72
N ASP A 154 29.33 -8.54 32.24
CA ASP A 154 29.02 -8.78 33.64
C ASP A 154 30.17 -8.23 34.48
N LEU A 155 29.87 -7.21 35.26
CA LEU A 155 30.88 -6.58 36.12
C LEU A 155 31.12 -7.42 37.35
N LYS A 156 32.40 -7.47 37.81
CA LYS A 156 32.76 -8.27 38.98
C LYS A 156 32.12 -7.80 40.29
N GLN A 157 31.75 -6.54 40.33
CA GLN A 157 31.01 -5.92 41.44
C GLN A 157 29.50 -6.10 41.37
N GLY A 158 28.98 -6.79 40.36
CA GLY A 158 27.58 -6.99 40.05
C GLY A 158 27.05 -5.99 39.02
N GLY A 159 25.92 -6.36 38.37
CA GLY A 159 25.34 -5.59 37.30
C GLY A 159 26.05 -5.77 35.95
N LYS A 160 25.61 -5.02 34.96
CA LYS A 160 26.24 -4.98 33.62
C LYS A 160 26.83 -3.59 33.40
N GLY A 161 28.01 -3.56 32.74
CA GLY A 161 28.62 -2.30 32.39
C GLY A 161 29.26 -2.33 31.02
N ALA A 162 29.50 -1.14 30.49
CA ALA A 162 30.31 -0.94 29.30
C ALA A 162 31.55 -0.11 29.62
N LEU A 163 32.63 -0.37 28.89
CA LEU A 163 33.85 0.38 29.02
C LEU A 163 34.13 1.17 27.76
N LEU A 164 34.31 2.48 27.95
CA LEU A 164 34.77 3.40 26.91
C LEU A 164 36.27 3.65 27.10
N TYR A 165 37.07 3.30 26.10
CA TYR A 165 38.53 3.46 26.10
C TYR A 165 38.88 4.66 25.22
N ASP A 166 39.46 5.71 25.80
CA ASP A 166 40.02 6.83 25.04
C ASP A 166 41.56 6.76 25.11
N PRO A 167 42.25 6.49 23.99
CA PRO A 167 43.72 6.35 23.99
C PRO A 167 44.40 7.72 24.13
N ILE A 168 45.45 7.75 24.94
CA ILE A 168 46.26 8.95 25.24
C ILE A 168 47.64 8.77 24.64
N TYR A 169 48.10 9.78 23.94
CA TYR A 169 49.44 9.85 23.37
C TYR A 169 50.20 11.08 23.87
N VAL A 170 51.45 10.94 24.26
CA VAL A 170 52.31 12.00 24.66
C VAL A 170 53.55 11.96 23.76
N ASN A 171 53.83 13.05 23.06
CA ASN A 171 54.91 13.12 22.06
C ASN A 171 54.83 11.99 21.02
N ASP A 172 53.63 11.70 20.53
CA ASP A 172 53.32 10.59 19.58
C ASP A 172 53.57 9.15 20.13
N GLU A 173 53.94 9.01 21.38
CA GLU A 173 54.04 7.71 22.03
C GLU A 173 52.79 7.38 22.83
N PHE A 174 52.39 6.12 22.75
CA PHE A 174 51.20 5.66 23.48
C PHE A 174 51.49 5.69 25.00
N TRP A 175 50.82 6.62 25.68
CA TRP A 175 50.90 6.73 27.13
C TRP A 175 50.01 5.72 27.86
N GLY A 176 48.79 5.48 27.34
CA GLY A 176 47.81 4.62 27.98
C GLY A 176 46.37 4.97 27.59
N PHE A 177 45.45 4.75 28.52
CA PHE A 177 44.02 5.08 28.33
C PHE A 177 43.47 5.89 29.47
N SER A 178 42.53 6.80 29.16
CA SER A 178 41.46 7.17 30.08
C SER A 178 40.23 6.32 29.81
N ILE A 179 39.57 5.86 30.85
CA ILE A 179 38.51 4.86 30.74
C ILE A 179 37.30 5.36 31.52
N LEU A 180 36.14 5.24 30.92
CA LEU A 180 34.86 5.42 31.59
C LEU A 180 34.19 4.04 31.70
N VAL A 181 33.83 3.66 32.91
CA VAL A 181 32.99 2.48 33.19
C VAL A 181 31.57 2.98 33.32
N ILE A 182 30.67 2.52 32.47
CA ILE A 182 29.31 2.99 32.35
C ILE A 182 28.38 1.91 32.85
N ASP A 183 27.47 2.23 33.77
CA ASP A 183 26.35 1.37 34.14
C ASP A 183 25.43 1.19 32.95
N TRP A 184 25.18 -0.09 32.61
CA TRP A 184 24.46 -0.40 31.39
C TRP A 184 22.97 -0.06 31.44
N ASP A 185 22.35 -0.32 32.57
CA ASP A 185 20.92 -0.11 32.74
C ASP A 185 20.59 1.39 32.81
N GLU A 186 21.44 2.18 33.47
CA GLU A 186 21.34 3.66 33.48
C GLU A 186 21.58 4.22 32.08
N PHE A 187 22.59 3.75 31.36
CA PHE A 187 22.82 4.17 29.96
C PHE A 187 21.61 3.93 29.06
N LEU A 188 20.97 2.72 29.16
CA LEU A 188 19.76 2.44 28.39
C LEU A 188 18.60 3.36 28.74
N THR A 189 18.55 3.79 30.00
CA THR A 189 17.57 4.77 30.48
C THR A 189 17.82 6.16 29.92
N GLU A 190 19.09 6.61 29.92
CA GLU A 190 19.49 7.93 29.40
C GLU A 190 19.24 8.08 27.90
N ILE A 191 19.45 7.02 27.12
CA ILE A 191 19.09 7.02 25.68
C ILE A 191 17.60 6.85 25.41
N HIS A 192 16.78 6.76 26.47
CA HIS A 192 15.31 6.61 26.38
C HIS A 192 14.89 5.46 25.47
N LEU A 193 15.51 4.31 25.64
CA LEU A 193 15.24 3.14 24.80
C LEU A 193 13.78 2.64 24.93
N ASP A 194 13.16 2.86 26.08
CA ASP A 194 11.77 2.56 26.38
C ASP A 194 10.77 3.33 25.50
N GLU A 195 11.19 4.43 24.89
CA GLU A 195 10.34 5.17 23.93
C GLU A 195 9.97 4.33 22.70
N LEU A 196 10.81 3.39 22.27
CA LEU A 196 10.46 2.47 21.18
C LEU A 196 9.27 1.58 21.56
N GLU A 197 9.23 1.05 22.79
CA GLU A 197 8.10 0.26 23.27
C GLU A 197 6.84 1.11 23.49
N LYS A 198 6.98 2.35 24.00
CA LYS A 198 5.89 3.31 24.14
C LYS A 198 5.31 3.73 22.79
N ALA A 199 6.15 3.82 21.77
CA ALA A 199 5.75 4.05 20.38
C ALA A 199 5.13 2.81 19.70
N SER A 200 4.87 1.74 20.47
CA SER A 200 4.26 0.49 19.99
C SER A 200 5.13 -0.34 19.05
N TYR A 201 6.44 -0.29 19.25
CA TYR A 201 7.38 -1.17 18.54
C TYR A 201 7.92 -2.26 19.47
N ASP A 202 8.12 -3.46 18.91
CA ASP A 202 9.00 -4.48 19.46
C ASP A 202 10.37 -4.38 18.78
N PHE A 203 11.46 -4.59 19.54
CA PHE A 203 12.79 -4.44 19.02
C PHE A 203 13.77 -5.47 19.60
N VAL A 204 14.85 -5.72 18.86
CA VAL A 204 16.06 -6.39 19.33
C VAL A 204 17.26 -5.59 18.84
N ILE A 205 18.12 -5.18 19.78
CA ILE A 205 19.40 -4.56 19.47
C ILE A 205 20.49 -5.58 19.70
N TRP A 206 21.32 -5.80 18.71
CA TRP A 206 22.39 -6.78 18.78
C TRP A 206 23.65 -6.30 18.04
N LYS A 207 24.79 -6.86 18.42
CA LYS A 207 26.06 -6.69 17.73
C LYS A 207 26.64 -8.05 17.38
N GLU A 208 27.62 -8.06 16.47
CA GLU A 208 28.39 -9.27 16.19
C GLU A 208 29.54 -9.42 17.20
N ASP A 209 29.75 -10.63 17.69
CA ASP A 209 30.98 -10.96 18.39
C ASP A 209 32.17 -10.87 17.42
N HIS A 210 33.26 -10.27 17.87
CA HIS A 210 34.43 -10.05 17.02
C HIS A 210 35.10 -11.35 16.56
N PHE A 211 35.01 -12.43 17.38
CA PHE A 211 35.67 -13.69 17.13
C PHE A 211 34.76 -14.76 16.54
N SER A 212 33.63 -15.03 17.19
CA SER A 212 32.69 -16.10 16.80
C SER A 212 31.73 -15.68 15.71
N LYS A 213 31.54 -14.36 15.49
CA LYS A 213 30.50 -13.78 14.62
C LYS A 213 29.06 -14.06 15.08
N ASP A 214 28.90 -14.57 16.29
CA ASP A 214 27.61 -14.80 16.90
C ASP A 214 26.92 -13.47 17.23
N LYS A 215 25.58 -13.49 17.28
CA LYS A 215 24.80 -12.34 17.72
C LYS A 215 24.86 -12.20 19.25
N ILE A 216 25.41 -11.09 19.73
CA ILE A 216 25.35 -10.69 21.13
C ILE A 216 24.20 -9.73 21.29
N ILE A 217 23.20 -10.10 22.09
CA ILE A 217 22.05 -9.25 22.35
C ILE A 217 22.44 -8.16 23.34
N ILE A 218 22.25 -6.91 22.94
CA ILE A 218 22.49 -5.69 23.71
C ILE A 218 21.26 -5.38 24.56
N SER A 219 20.09 -5.35 23.93
CA SER A 219 18.80 -5.14 24.57
C SER A 219 17.68 -5.69 23.70
N LYS A 220 16.54 -6.00 24.29
CA LYS A 220 15.36 -6.47 23.56
C LYS A 220 14.07 -6.13 24.30
N SER A 221 13.01 -5.92 23.54
CA SER A 221 11.65 -5.89 24.09
C SER A 221 11.23 -7.27 24.60
N SER A 222 10.14 -7.31 25.37
CA SER A 222 9.68 -8.51 26.06
C SER A 222 9.18 -9.63 25.14
N LYS A 223 8.83 -9.33 23.88
CA LYS A 223 8.26 -10.27 22.92
C LYS A 223 9.29 -10.80 21.93
N SER A 224 9.18 -12.07 21.54
CA SER A 224 9.94 -12.63 20.44
C SER A 224 9.49 -12.05 19.10
N MET A 225 10.43 -11.72 18.23
CA MET A 225 10.15 -11.09 16.94
C MET A 225 10.05 -12.13 15.83
N ASP A 226 9.10 -11.88 14.92
CA ASP A 226 8.92 -12.65 13.68
C ASP A 226 9.94 -12.24 12.61
N SER A 227 10.01 -12.97 11.52
CA SER A 227 11.03 -12.86 10.48
C SER A 227 10.99 -11.59 9.60
N ASP A 228 9.90 -10.81 9.61
CA ASP A 228 9.76 -9.58 8.79
C ASP A 228 10.04 -8.33 9.63
N THR A 229 11.30 -8.13 9.98
CA THR A 229 11.76 -6.96 10.75
C THR A 229 12.43 -5.94 9.85
N LEU A 230 12.41 -4.66 10.26
CA LEU A 230 13.25 -3.63 9.67
C LEU A 230 14.60 -3.62 10.40
N LEU A 231 15.70 -3.69 9.66
CA LEU A 231 17.05 -3.62 10.18
C LEU A 231 17.64 -2.23 9.93
N VAL A 232 18.05 -1.54 10.99
CA VAL A 232 18.77 -0.25 10.93
C VAL A 232 20.10 -0.40 11.66
N LYS A 233 21.18 0.16 11.12
CA LYS A 233 22.53 0.04 11.68
C LYS A 233 22.95 1.35 12.33
N CYS A 234 23.47 1.25 13.56
CA CYS A 234 24.19 2.30 14.27
C CYS A 234 25.68 2.00 14.19
N ALA A 235 26.46 2.87 13.57
CA ALA A 235 27.89 2.70 13.40
C ALA A 235 28.62 3.25 14.63
N LEU A 236 29.30 2.38 15.39
CA LEU A 236 30.20 2.75 16.46
C LEU A 236 31.64 2.58 16.00
N PRO A 237 32.64 3.25 16.65
CA PRO A 237 34.03 3.25 16.18
C PRO A 237 34.67 1.87 16.02
N ASN A 238 34.26 0.89 16.82
CA ASN A 238 34.83 -0.46 16.82
C ASN A 238 33.81 -1.57 16.52
N ASN A 239 32.52 -1.25 16.40
CA ASN A 239 31.47 -2.22 16.09
C ASN A 239 30.22 -1.53 15.54
N ASN A 240 29.30 -2.30 14.96
CA ASN A 240 28.00 -1.84 14.56
C ASN A 240 26.93 -2.43 15.46
N TRP A 241 26.03 -1.60 15.97
CA TRP A 241 24.82 -2.09 16.58
C TRP A 241 23.73 -2.21 15.51
N ASN A 242 23.03 -3.33 15.53
CA ASN A 242 21.96 -3.63 14.61
C ASN A 242 20.64 -3.54 15.37
N PHE A 243 19.77 -2.62 14.94
CA PHE A 243 18.43 -2.44 15.47
C PHE A 243 17.46 -3.19 14.57
N GLU A 244 16.93 -4.30 15.02
CA GLU A 244 15.81 -4.99 14.39
C GLU A 244 14.52 -4.50 15.06
N ILE A 245 13.55 -4.03 14.27
CA ILE A 245 12.32 -3.42 14.80
C ILE A 245 11.10 -3.86 14.00
N ILE A 246 9.97 -4.00 14.68
CA ILE A 246 8.66 -4.31 14.09
C ILE A 246 7.54 -3.66 14.91
N PRO A 247 6.47 -3.13 14.29
CA PRO A 247 5.29 -2.68 15.04
C PRO A 247 4.63 -3.84 15.79
N LYS A 248 4.16 -3.63 17.03
CA LYS A 248 3.50 -4.67 17.86
C LYS A 248 2.32 -5.34 17.18
N ASN A 249 1.65 -4.65 16.26
CA ASN A 249 0.52 -5.15 15.47
C ASN A 249 0.94 -5.65 14.06
N GLY A 250 2.26 -5.73 13.78
CA GLY A 250 2.81 -5.99 12.45
C GLY A 250 2.71 -4.76 11.54
N TRP A 251 3.25 -4.86 10.32
CA TRP A 251 3.31 -3.76 9.35
C TRP A 251 1.95 -3.33 8.81
N ILE A 252 0.92 -4.18 8.95
CA ILE A 252 -0.48 -3.89 8.63
C ILE A 252 -1.37 -4.53 9.69
N ASN A 253 -2.32 -3.76 10.20
CA ASN A 253 -3.34 -4.27 11.10
C ASN A 253 -4.24 -5.28 10.37
N LYS A 254 -4.47 -6.46 10.98
CA LYS A 254 -5.33 -7.52 10.40
C LYS A 254 -6.75 -7.01 10.05
N TYR A 255 -7.31 -6.14 10.86
CA TYR A 255 -8.66 -5.59 10.64
C TYR A 255 -8.68 -4.64 9.43
N GLU A 256 -7.66 -3.80 9.25
CA GLU A 256 -7.53 -2.93 8.07
C GLU A 256 -7.38 -3.76 6.80
N MET A 257 -6.54 -4.80 6.84
CA MET A 257 -6.37 -5.70 5.70
C MET A 257 -7.66 -6.43 5.35
N MET A 258 -8.41 -6.92 6.37
CA MET A 258 -9.68 -7.59 6.15
C MET A 258 -10.74 -6.63 5.57
N SER A 259 -10.78 -5.38 6.03
CA SER A 259 -11.70 -4.36 5.49
C SER A 259 -11.42 -4.04 4.03
N LEU A 260 -10.15 -3.94 3.62
CA LEU A 260 -9.74 -3.75 2.23
C LEU A 260 -10.18 -4.92 1.33
N VAL A 261 -10.01 -6.16 1.79
CA VAL A 261 -10.44 -7.35 1.05
C VAL A 261 -11.96 -7.39 0.90
N VAL A 262 -12.71 -7.12 1.96
CA VAL A 262 -14.18 -7.06 1.89
C VAL A 262 -14.65 -5.95 0.96
N ALA A 263 -14.04 -4.77 1.05
CA ALA A 263 -14.36 -3.65 0.16
C ALA A 263 -14.08 -3.98 -1.32
N SER A 264 -12.95 -4.66 -1.62
CA SER A 264 -12.63 -5.07 -2.98
C SER A 264 -13.68 -6.04 -3.55
N ILE A 265 -14.09 -7.04 -2.77
CA ILE A 265 -15.13 -8.02 -3.18
C ILE A 265 -16.47 -7.30 -3.44
N MET A 266 -16.86 -6.36 -2.58
CA MET A 266 -18.09 -5.58 -2.79
C MET A 266 -18.03 -4.72 -4.05
N ILE A 267 -16.90 -4.07 -4.31
CA ILE A 267 -16.68 -3.28 -5.53
C ILE A 267 -16.78 -4.16 -6.77
N ASP A 268 -16.11 -5.32 -6.77
CA ASP A 268 -16.15 -6.30 -7.87
C ASP A 268 -17.59 -6.69 -8.20
N PHE A 269 -18.36 -7.02 -7.17
CA PHE A 269 -19.76 -7.41 -7.34
C PHE A 269 -20.62 -6.24 -7.88
N LEU A 270 -20.50 -5.05 -7.29
CA LEU A 270 -21.29 -3.88 -7.69
C LEU A 270 -20.99 -3.42 -9.12
N VAL A 271 -19.71 -3.34 -9.48
CA VAL A 271 -19.29 -2.93 -10.84
C VAL A 271 -19.77 -3.95 -11.86
N THR A 272 -19.57 -5.24 -11.59
CA THR A 272 -20.01 -6.31 -12.50
C THR A 272 -21.52 -6.33 -12.66
N ALA A 273 -22.28 -6.15 -11.58
CA ALA A 273 -23.75 -6.09 -11.63
C ALA A 273 -24.25 -4.87 -12.41
N ALA A 274 -23.63 -3.71 -12.21
CA ALA A 274 -23.99 -2.48 -12.94
C ALA A 274 -23.75 -2.63 -14.44
N ILE A 275 -22.58 -3.15 -14.86
CA ILE A 275 -22.28 -3.35 -16.28
C ILE A 275 -23.19 -4.43 -16.88
N ALA A 276 -23.47 -5.52 -16.14
CA ALA A 276 -24.41 -6.55 -16.58
C ALA A 276 -25.83 -5.98 -16.81
N GLN A 277 -26.30 -5.10 -15.92
CA GLN A 277 -27.59 -4.43 -16.09
C GLN A 277 -27.61 -3.52 -17.33
N LEU A 278 -26.55 -2.75 -17.57
CA LEU A 278 -26.43 -1.91 -18.77
C LEU A 278 -26.46 -2.74 -20.05
N GLU A 279 -25.73 -3.86 -20.10
CA GLU A 279 -25.73 -4.76 -21.24
C GLU A 279 -27.11 -5.39 -21.51
N ILE A 280 -27.79 -5.83 -20.44
CA ILE A 280 -29.16 -6.39 -20.55
C ILE A 280 -30.13 -5.32 -21.05
N ARG A 281 -30.03 -4.08 -20.56
CA ARG A 281 -30.85 -2.95 -21.00
C ARG A 281 -30.62 -2.65 -22.47
N HIS A 282 -29.36 -2.51 -22.87
CA HIS A 282 -28.99 -2.22 -24.26
C HIS A 282 -29.54 -3.30 -25.24
N ARG A 283 -29.44 -4.59 -24.88
CA ARG A 283 -30.02 -5.67 -25.69
C ARG A 283 -31.54 -5.57 -25.82
N LYS A 284 -32.25 -5.22 -24.74
CA LYS A 284 -33.71 -4.99 -24.80
C LYS A 284 -34.05 -3.81 -25.68
N ASP A 285 -33.30 -2.72 -25.60
CA ASP A 285 -33.53 -1.52 -26.42
C ASP A 285 -33.39 -1.83 -27.92
N LEU A 286 -32.36 -2.65 -28.30
CA LEU A 286 -32.19 -3.12 -29.66
C LEU A 286 -33.36 -4.04 -30.12
N GLU A 287 -33.84 -4.93 -29.25
CA GLU A 287 -35.02 -5.78 -29.56
C GLU A 287 -36.28 -4.92 -29.76
N TYR A 288 -36.54 -3.93 -28.91
CA TYR A 288 -37.66 -2.98 -29.07
C TYR A 288 -37.54 -2.17 -30.34
N ALA A 289 -36.38 -1.61 -30.67
CA ALA A 289 -36.14 -0.89 -31.89
C ALA A 289 -36.47 -1.72 -33.14
N SER A 290 -36.00 -2.96 -33.17
CA SER A 290 -36.30 -3.91 -34.25
C SER A 290 -37.79 -4.24 -34.38
N GLN A 291 -38.51 -4.39 -33.25
CA GLN A 291 -39.98 -4.60 -33.27
C GLN A 291 -40.74 -3.39 -33.79
N ILE A 292 -40.38 -2.19 -33.37
CA ILE A 292 -40.99 -0.94 -33.85
C ILE A 292 -40.76 -0.78 -35.35
N GLU A 293 -39.56 -1.02 -35.85
CA GLU A 293 -39.24 -0.96 -37.28
C GLU A 293 -40.09 -1.92 -38.10
N LYS A 294 -40.27 -3.16 -37.64
CA LYS A 294 -41.13 -4.17 -38.27
C LYS A 294 -42.58 -3.73 -38.28
N GLN A 295 -43.13 -3.23 -37.18
CA GLN A 295 -44.50 -2.75 -37.11
C GLN A 295 -44.73 -1.52 -38.02
N ALA A 296 -43.77 -0.61 -38.08
CA ALA A 296 -43.82 0.55 -38.99
C ALA A 296 -43.84 0.12 -40.47
N GLN A 297 -43.05 -0.87 -40.81
CA GLN A 297 -43.03 -1.42 -42.18
C GLN A 297 -44.37 -2.11 -42.52
N GLU A 298 -44.92 -2.95 -41.62
CA GLU A 298 -46.23 -3.60 -41.80
C GLU A 298 -47.35 -2.56 -41.93
N ALA A 299 -47.35 -1.50 -41.12
CA ALA A 299 -48.31 -0.41 -41.22
C ALA A 299 -48.19 0.35 -42.54
N LYS A 300 -46.98 0.61 -43.03
CA LYS A 300 -46.72 1.25 -44.33
C LYS A 300 -47.22 0.41 -45.50
N GLU A 301 -47.00 -0.91 -45.46
CA GLU A 301 -47.48 -1.83 -46.48
C GLU A 301 -49.00 -1.93 -46.50
N ALA A 302 -49.64 -2.01 -45.32
CA ALA A 302 -51.09 -2.01 -45.19
C ALA A 302 -51.69 -0.68 -45.71
N SER A 303 -51.08 0.48 -45.39
CA SER A 303 -51.52 1.78 -45.91
C SER A 303 -51.37 1.89 -47.44
N ALA A 304 -50.27 1.40 -48.00
CA ALA A 304 -50.06 1.34 -49.45
C ALA A 304 -51.07 0.42 -50.17
N ALA A 305 -51.38 -0.73 -49.55
CA ALA A 305 -52.36 -1.67 -50.05
C ALA A 305 -53.78 -1.02 -50.05
N LYS A 306 -54.15 -0.34 -48.93
CA LYS A 306 -55.40 0.42 -48.83
C LYS A 306 -55.50 1.51 -49.88
N SER A 307 -54.44 2.27 -50.13
CA SER A 307 -54.43 3.32 -51.15
C SER A 307 -54.58 2.76 -52.55
N ARG A 308 -53.92 1.66 -52.90
CA ARG A 308 -54.05 0.97 -54.20
C ARG A 308 -55.48 0.44 -54.39
N PHE A 309 -56.03 -0.17 -53.34
CA PHE A 309 -57.38 -0.64 -53.37
C PHE A 309 -58.40 0.49 -53.66
N LEU A 310 -58.31 1.61 -52.94
CA LEU A 310 -59.20 2.78 -53.13
C LEU A 310 -59.03 3.39 -54.54
N PHE A 311 -57.82 3.45 -55.08
CA PHE A 311 -57.52 3.92 -56.41
C PHE A 311 -58.19 3.03 -57.47
N SER A 312 -58.00 1.70 -57.36
CA SER A 312 -58.68 0.74 -58.29
C SER A 312 -60.16 0.85 -58.22
N MET A 313 -60.76 0.87 -57.01
CA MET A 313 -62.18 1.03 -56.80
C MET A 313 -62.75 2.28 -57.43
N SER A 314 -62.05 3.40 -57.26
CA SER A 314 -62.47 4.69 -57.86
C SER A 314 -62.51 4.61 -59.40
N HIS A 315 -61.56 3.94 -60.02
CA HIS A 315 -61.50 3.71 -61.45
C HIS A 315 -62.64 2.81 -61.95
N ASP A 316 -62.84 1.68 -61.23
CA ASP A 316 -63.84 0.70 -61.60
C ASP A 316 -65.27 1.17 -61.39
N ILE A 317 -65.56 2.09 -60.47
CA ILE A 317 -66.79 2.80 -60.29
C ILE A 317 -67.01 3.87 -61.37
N ARG A 318 -65.95 4.63 -61.72
CA ARG A 318 -66.04 5.74 -62.69
C ARG A 318 -66.40 5.24 -64.11
N THR A 319 -65.90 4.09 -64.50
CA THR A 319 -66.10 3.53 -65.85
C THR A 319 -67.57 3.27 -66.14
N PRO A 320 -68.36 2.47 -65.37
CA PRO A 320 -69.75 2.26 -65.60
C PRO A 320 -70.57 3.55 -65.37
N MET A 321 -70.23 4.42 -64.44
CA MET A 321 -70.91 5.72 -64.23
C MET A 321 -70.79 6.61 -65.49
N ASN A 322 -69.61 6.74 -66.07
CA ASN A 322 -69.43 7.48 -67.31
C ASN A 322 -70.21 6.87 -68.49
N ALA A 323 -70.32 5.55 -68.54
CA ALA A 323 -71.12 4.87 -69.57
C ALA A 323 -72.63 5.17 -69.39
N ILE A 324 -73.13 5.11 -68.14
CA ILE A 324 -74.50 5.48 -67.81
C ILE A 324 -74.82 6.92 -68.25
N MET A 325 -73.97 7.87 -67.86
CA MET A 325 -74.05 9.29 -68.20
C MET A 325 -74.03 9.49 -69.74
N GLY A 326 -73.09 8.91 -70.39
CA GLY A 326 -72.92 9.05 -71.85
C GLY A 326 -74.11 8.47 -72.63
N TYR A 327 -74.59 7.30 -72.22
CA TYR A 327 -75.82 6.71 -72.88
C TYR A 327 -77.06 7.48 -72.57
N THR A 328 -77.16 8.07 -71.37
CA THR A 328 -78.29 8.94 -71.05
C THR A 328 -78.26 10.21 -71.93
N GLU A 329 -77.15 10.88 -72.13
CA GLU A 329 -77.02 12.03 -73.04
C GLU A 329 -77.31 11.64 -74.52
N LEU A 330 -76.88 10.46 -74.94
CA LEU A 330 -77.18 9.98 -76.29
C LEU A 330 -78.65 9.69 -76.45
N MET A 331 -79.30 9.18 -75.40
CA MET A 331 -80.72 8.93 -75.41
C MET A 331 -81.52 10.22 -75.52
N GLU A 332 -81.17 11.27 -74.76
CA GLU A 332 -81.80 12.62 -74.84
C GLU A 332 -81.70 13.23 -76.24
N LYS A 333 -80.55 13.06 -76.91
CA LYS A 333 -80.30 13.56 -78.28
C LYS A 333 -81.04 12.78 -79.39
N ASN A 334 -81.57 11.61 -79.08
CA ASN A 334 -82.22 10.68 -80.04
C ASN A 334 -83.70 10.40 -79.66
N ILE A 335 -84.33 11.24 -78.92
CA ILE A 335 -85.75 11.10 -78.55
C ILE A 335 -86.62 11.00 -79.81
N GLY A 336 -87.52 10.00 -79.86
CA GLY A 336 -88.41 9.66 -80.98
C GLY A 336 -87.86 8.55 -81.91
N ASN A 337 -86.62 8.08 -81.71
CA ASN A 337 -86.06 6.86 -82.38
C ASN A 337 -86.14 5.65 -81.48
N ALA A 338 -87.28 4.91 -81.53
CA ALA A 338 -87.54 3.77 -80.62
C ALA A 338 -86.51 2.65 -80.61
N GLU A 339 -85.76 2.42 -81.69
CA GLU A 339 -84.70 1.40 -81.81
C GLU A 339 -83.44 1.84 -81.01
N LYS A 340 -83.01 3.08 -81.17
CA LYS A 340 -81.87 3.66 -80.43
C LYS A 340 -82.18 3.85 -78.97
N GLU A 341 -83.38 4.32 -78.63
CA GLU A 341 -83.84 4.44 -77.21
C GLU A 341 -83.78 3.08 -76.48
N LYS A 342 -84.19 1.98 -77.13
CA LYS A 342 -84.14 0.65 -76.56
C LYS A 342 -82.72 0.13 -76.39
N ASP A 343 -81.83 0.42 -77.35
CA ASP A 343 -80.46 0.04 -77.27
C ASP A 343 -79.72 0.81 -76.13
N TYR A 344 -79.91 2.12 -76.05
CA TYR A 344 -79.28 2.93 -74.98
C TYR A 344 -79.83 2.58 -73.58
N LEU A 345 -81.15 2.32 -73.48
CA LEU A 345 -81.78 1.86 -72.22
C LEU A 345 -81.20 0.52 -71.76
N SER A 346 -80.98 -0.39 -72.69
CA SER A 346 -80.33 -1.72 -72.42
C SER A 346 -78.89 -1.53 -71.91
N LYS A 347 -78.12 -0.64 -72.51
CA LYS A 347 -76.73 -0.32 -72.11
C LYS A 347 -76.62 0.35 -70.74
N ILE A 348 -77.54 1.31 -70.46
CA ILE A 348 -77.73 1.94 -69.17
C ILE A 348 -78.03 0.87 -68.07
N ARG A 349 -79.00 -0.01 -68.37
CA ARG A 349 -79.38 -1.08 -67.43
C ARG A 349 -78.26 -2.04 -67.18
N SER A 350 -77.49 -2.43 -68.17
CA SER A 350 -76.37 -3.31 -68.04
C SER A 350 -75.24 -2.68 -67.21
N SER A 351 -74.89 -1.41 -67.50
CA SER A 351 -73.90 -0.64 -66.74
C SER A 351 -74.28 -0.43 -65.26
N SER A 352 -75.63 -0.11 -65.05
CA SER A 352 -76.16 0.02 -63.68
C SER A 352 -76.16 -1.27 -62.91
N LYS A 353 -76.44 -2.41 -63.55
CA LYS A 353 -76.34 -3.75 -62.91
C LYS A 353 -74.94 -4.06 -62.57
N PHE A 354 -73.95 -3.82 -63.49
CA PHE A 354 -72.55 -4.04 -63.24
C PHE A 354 -72.09 -3.19 -62.07
N LEU A 355 -72.45 -1.93 -61.97
CA LEU A 355 -72.08 -1.03 -60.86
C LEU A 355 -72.69 -1.55 -59.53
N LEU A 356 -73.93 -2.04 -59.53
CA LEU A 356 -74.53 -2.61 -58.31
C LEU A 356 -73.79 -3.89 -57.83
N ASP A 357 -73.48 -4.79 -58.78
CA ASP A 357 -72.73 -6.03 -58.49
C ASP A 357 -71.30 -5.70 -57.94
N LEU A 358 -70.68 -4.65 -58.51
CA LEU A 358 -69.38 -4.19 -58.03
C LEU A 358 -69.44 -3.64 -56.60
N ILE A 359 -70.44 -2.82 -56.27
CA ILE A 359 -70.68 -2.28 -54.94
C ILE A 359 -70.95 -3.38 -53.94
N ASN A 360 -71.76 -4.38 -54.29
CA ASN A 360 -72.02 -5.53 -53.42
C ASN A 360 -70.77 -6.34 -53.13
N SER A 361 -69.92 -6.59 -54.13
CA SER A 361 -68.66 -7.29 -53.93
C SER A 361 -67.59 -6.50 -53.11
N ILE A 362 -67.77 -5.23 -52.91
CA ILE A 362 -66.99 -4.38 -52.04
C ILE A 362 -67.44 -4.48 -50.56
N LEU A 363 -68.75 -4.68 -50.36
CA LEU A 363 -69.39 -4.67 -49.05
C LEU A 363 -69.41 -6.06 -48.39
N GLU A 364 -69.12 -7.14 -49.13
CA GLU A 364 -68.84 -8.48 -48.61
C GLU A 364 -67.39 -8.62 -48.18
#